data_83f3acbd4847cefef72139a64d2a6ba4
#
_entry.id   83f3acbd4847cefef72139a64d2a6ba4
#
_cell.length_a   1.000
_cell.length_b   1.000
_cell.length_c   1.000
_cell.angle_alpha   90.00
_cell.angle_beta   90.00
_cell.angle_gamma   90.00
#
_symmetry.space_group_name_H-M   'P 1'
#
loop_
_entity.id
_entity.type
_entity.pdbx_description
1 polymer ?
#
loop_
_entity_poly.entity_id
_entity_poly.type
_entity_poly.pdbx_seq_one_letter_code
_entity_poly.pdbx_strand_id
1 'polypeptide(L)'
;EKLTHIGDFAVFSDSITEYGDRLLKAKAIDGRSGCAIMASLMERDLPIDVTFAFTVQEEVGCRGAFGAAFSETPALALVLDGTDAGDLPMVEAHKRACALGKGTVLSYMDAGTIYDKEIFELLQDLAEENHIPWQVKGYISEKTDASAIQRSKTGVRAGRISIAVRYLHS
;
A
#
# COMPACT_ATOMS: atom_id res chain seq x y z
N GLU A 1 1.66 17.27 -38.42
CA GLU A 1 0.62 16.28 -38.05
C GLU A 1 0.49 16.22 -36.55
N LYS A 2 -0.72 16.36 -36.04
CA LYS A 2 -0.98 16.13 -34.62
C LYS A 2 -0.95 14.64 -34.38
N LEU A 3 0.02 14.18 -33.55
CA LEU A 3 0.16 12.77 -33.16
C LEU A 3 -0.82 12.39 -32.03
N THR A 4 -1.48 13.37 -31.42
CA THR A 4 -2.40 13.15 -30.28
C THR A 4 -3.68 13.96 -30.45
N HIS A 5 -4.77 13.45 -29.90
CA HIS A 5 -6.10 14.08 -29.90
C HIS A 5 -6.63 14.22 -28.47
N ILE A 6 -7.63 15.06 -28.29
CA ILE A 6 -8.34 15.17 -27.01
C ILE A 6 -9.05 13.83 -26.73
N GLY A 7 -8.78 13.24 -25.57
CA GLY A 7 -9.29 11.93 -25.17
C GLY A 7 -8.31 10.77 -25.32
N ASP A 8 -7.14 11.00 -25.93
CA ASP A 8 -6.07 10.01 -25.97
C ASP A 8 -5.46 9.79 -24.58
N PHE A 9 -5.06 8.56 -24.31
CA PHE A 9 -4.40 8.18 -23.06
C PHE A 9 -2.89 8.29 -23.20
N ALA A 10 -2.24 8.84 -22.18
CA ALA A 10 -0.79 8.83 -22.05
C ALA A 10 -0.41 8.09 -20.75
N VAL A 11 0.58 7.22 -20.83
CA VAL A 11 1.10 6.47 -19.69
C VAL A 11 2.62 6.50 -19.69
N PHE A 12 3.22 6.31 -18.52
CA PHE A 12 4.66 6.13 -18.41
C PHE A 12 5.11 4.82 -19.08
N SER A 13 6.38 4.79 -19.51
CA SER A 13 6.97 3.59 -20.11
C SER A 13 6.95 2.40 -19.14
N ASP A 14 6.74 1.21 -19.68
CA ASP A 14 6.69 -0.05 -18.93
C ASP A 14 8.08 -0.59 -18.55
N SER A 15 9.15 0.19 -18.76
CA SER A 15 10.51 -0.26 -18.46
C SER A 15 10.68 -0.55 -16.97
N ILE A 16 11.25 -1.73 -16.68
CA ILE A 16 11.70 -2.11 -15.34
C ILE A 16 13.21 -1.94 -15.32
N THR A 17 13.73 -1.27 -14.31
CA THR A 17 15.16 -1.04 -14.15
C THR A 17 15.56 -1.30 -12.71
N GLU A 18 16.51 -2.19 -12.53
CA GLU A 18 17.21 -2.39 -11.25
C GLU A 18 18.45 -1.49 -11.22
N TYR A 19 18.68 -0.84 -10.09
CA TYR A 19 19.84 0.04 -9.92
C TYR A 19 20.26 0.17 -8.45
N GLY A 20 21.49 0.63 -8.23
CA GLY A 20 22.01 0.78 -6.87
C GLY A 20 22.01 -0.53 -6.08
N ASP A 21 21.77 -0.44 -4.79
CA ASP A 21 21.65 -1.61 -3.90
C ASP A 21 20.17 -2.02 -3.75
N ARG A 22 19.75 -2.96 -4.57
CA ARG A 22 18.39 -3.54 -4.56
C ARG A 22 17.27 -2.51 -4.73
N LEU A 23 17.49 -1.48 -5.54
CA LEU A 23 16.45 -0.53 -5.91
C LEU A 23 15.81 -0.92 -7.23
N LEU A 24 14.50 -0.83 -7.28
CA LEU A 24 13.70 -1.10 -8.45
C LEU A 24 12.97 0.18 -8.89
N LYS A 25 13.08 0.51 -10.17
CA LYS A 25 12.25 1.51 -10.82
C LYS A 25 11.31 0.82 -11.79
N ALA A 26 10.02 1.02 -11.63
CA ALA A 26 9.00 0.50 -12.52
C ALA A 26 7.76 1.40 -12.46
N LYS A 27 6.93 1.33 -13.50
CA LYS A 27 5.64 1.97 -13.54
C LYS A 27 4.69 1.32 -12.56
N ALA A 28 3.90 2.13 -11.85
CA ALA A 28 2.81 1.69 -10.98
C ALA A 28 3.28 0.67 -9.92
N ILE A 29 4.43 0.91 -9.29
CA ILE A 29 4.88 0.15 -8.10
C ILE A 29 3.82 0.25 -7.01
N ASP A 30 3.23 1.43 -6.89
CA ASP A 30 2.02 1.66 -6.14
C ASP A 30 0.88 0.85 -6.71
N GLY A 31 0.30 0.05 -5.84
CA GLY A 31 -0.60 -1.05 -6.01
C GLY A 31 0.03 -2.35 -6.52
N ARG A 32 0.91 -2.34 -7.52
CA ARG A 32 1.48 -3.59 -8.08
C ARG A 32 2.42 -4.33 -7.15
N SER A 33 3.11 -3.63 -6.27
CA SER A 33 3.95 -4.26 -5.24
C SER A 33 3.09 -5.08 -4.26
N GLY A 34 1.97 -4.55 -3.81
CA GLY A 34 0.99 -5.28 -3.01
C GLY A 34 0.42 -6.50 -3.73
N CYS A 35 0.08 -6.34 -5.02
CA CYS A 35 -0.36 -7.46 -5.87
C CYS A 35 0.69 -8.58 -5.97
N ALA A 36 1.96 -8.24 -6.14
CA ALA A 36 3.04 -9.22 -6.22
C ALA A 36 3.22 -10.00 -4.90
N ILE A 37 3.10 -9.32 -3.76
CA ILE A 37 3.13 -9.96 -2.44
C ILE A 37 1.95 -10.92 -2.29
N MET A 38 0.74 -10.49 -2.62
CA MET A 38 -0.45 -11.35 -2.54
C MET A 38 -0.31 -12.56 -3.47
N ALA A 39 0.13 -12.38 -4.70
CA ALA A 39 0.35 -13.48 -5.64
C ALA A 39 1.36 -14.52 -5.08
N SER A 40 2.44 -14.06 -4.47
CA SER A 40 3.41 -14.95 -3.81
C SER A 40 2.83 -15.69 -2.59
N LEU A 41 1.92 -15.05 -1.85
CA LEU A 41 1.26 -15.69 -0.70
C LEU A 41 0.25 -16.75 -1.14
N MET A 42 -0.42 -16.57 -2.29
CA MET A 42 -1.36 -17.55 -2.84
C MET A 42 -0.72 -18.88 -3.21
N GLU A 43 0.60 -18.93 -3.39
CA GLU A 43 1.36 -20.14 -3.64
C GLU A 43 1.67 -20.96 -2.37
N ARG A 44 1.26 -20.47 -1.19
CA ARG A 44 1.56 -21.06 0.11
C ARG A 44 0.33 -21.67 0.76
N ASP A 45 0.52 -22.76 1.49
CA ASP A 45 -0.49 -23.25 2.41
C ASP A 45 -0.59 -22.31 3.62
N LEU A 46 -1.72 -21.67 3.76
CA LEU A 46 -1.98 -20.75 4.87
C LEU A 46 -2.80 -21.44 5.96
N PRO A 47 -2.50 -21.21 7.25
CA PRO A 47 -3.18 -21.88 8.35
C PRO A 47 -4.58 -21.33 8.65
N ILE A 48 -5.04 -20.34 7.89
CA ILE A 48 -6.33 -19.65 8.04
C ILE A 48 -6.98 -19.45 6.67
N ASP A 49 -8.28 -19.27 6.64
CA ASP A 49 -9.00 -18.88 5.44
C ASP A 49 -8.68 -17.42 5.08
N VAL A 50 -8.20 -17.20 3.86
CA VAL A 50 -7.82 -15.88 3.35
C VAL A 50 -8.46 -15.63 2.00
N THR A 51 -9.12 -14.48 1.85
CA THR A 51 -9.57 -13.97 0.55
C THR A 51 -8.56 -12.94 0.04
N PHE A 52 -7.96 -13.18 -1.10
CA PHE A 52 -7.10 -12.22 -1.80
C PHE A 52 -7.92 -11.37 -2.75
N ALA A 53 -8.08 -10.09 -2.43
CA ALA A 53 -8.85 -9.16 -3.24
C ALA A 53 -7.94 -8.22 -4.04
N PHE A 54 -7.87 -8.42 -5.35
CA PHE A 54 -7.18 -7.51 -6.28
C PHE A 54 -8.18 -6.46 -6.75
N THR A 55 -8.19 -5.35 -6.09
CA THR A 55 -9.17 -4.28 -6.31
C THR A 55 -8.80 -3.39 -7.49
N VAL A 56 -9.78 -2.70 -8.04
CA VAL A 56 -9.62 -1.73 -9.13
C VAL A 56 -10.04 -0.35 -8.68
N GLN A 57 -9.53 0.68 -9.36
CA GLN A 57 -9.95 2.07 -9.15
C GLN A 57 -9.67 2.58 -7.71
N GLU A 58 -8.57 2.19 -7.12
CA GLU A 58 -8.09 2.73 -5.86
C GLU A 58 -7.86 4.24 -6.00
N GLU A 59 -7.07 4.67 -6.99
CA GLU A 59 -6.63 6.04 -7.28
C GLU A 59 -7.77 7.05 -7.53
N VAL A 60 -8.95 6.55 -7.81
CA VAL A 60 -10.14 7.37 -8.08
C VAL A 60 -11.24 7.18 -7.04
N GLY A 61 -10.88 6.73 -5.83
CA GLY A 61 -11.76 6.68 -4.67
C GLY A 61 -12.04 5.29 -4.11
N CYS A 62 -11.09 4.35 -4.18
CA CYS A 62 -11.17 3.03 -3.53
C CYS A 62 -12.43 2.23 -3.92
N ARG A 63 -12.86 2.34 -5.19
CA ARG A 63 -14.18 1.87 -5.62
C ARG A 63 -14.30 0.35 -5.59
N GLY A 64 -13.25 -0.36 -6.04
CA GLY A 64 -13.23 -1.81 -6.02
C GLY A 64 -13.24 -2.38 -4.60
N ALA A 65 -12.49 -1.77 -3.70
CA ALA A 65 -12.41 -2.19 -2.30
C ALA A 65 -13.74 -2.05 -1.56
N PHE A 66 -14.51 -1.01 -1.87
CA PHE A 66 -15.86 -0.88 -1.31
C PHE A 66 -16.75 -2.06 -1.65
N GLY A 67 -16.76 -2.46 -2.93
CA GLY A 67 -17.55 -3.61 -3.39
C GLY A 67 -17.05 -4.94 -2.80
N ALA A 68 -15.73 -5.15 -2.81
CA ALA A 68 -15.11 -6.35 -2.26
C ALA A 68 -15.43 -6.52 -0.76
N ALA A 69 -15.20 -5.50 0.05
CA ALA A 69 -15.47 -5.55 1.48
C ALA A 69 -16.97 -5.75 1.79
N PHE A 70 -17.85 -5.19 0.94
CA PHE A 70 -19.28 -5.39 1.09
C PHE A 70 -19.70 -6.85 0.82
N SER A 71 -19.14 -7.48 -0.20
CA SER A 71 -19.46 -8.87 -0.57
C SER A 71 -18.89 -9.87 0.44
N GLU A 72 -17.59 -9.76 0.72
CA GLU A 72 -16.86 -10.74 1.54
C GLU A 72 -17.17 -10.63 3.04
N THR A 73 -17.45 -9.44 3.53
CA THR A 73 -17.70 -9.20 4.98
C THR A 73 -16.57 -9.77 5.85
N PRO A 74 -15.32 -9.38 5.64
CA PRO A 74 -14.20 -9.96 6.37
C PRO A 74 -14.23 -9.52 7.84
N ALA A 75 -13.76 -10.39 8.74
CA ALA A 75 -13.57 -10.05 10.15
C ALA A 75 -12.40 -9.06 10.33
N LEU A 76 -11.41 -9.16 9.47
CA LEU A 76 -10.20 -8.34 9.46
C LEU A 76 -9.73 -8.16 8.03
N ALA A 77 -9.23 -6.98 7.70
CA ALA A 77 -8.59 -6.71 6.43
C ALA A 77 -7.15 -6.20 6.63
N LEU A 78 -6.22 -6.73 5.84
CA LEU A 78 -4.86 -6.24 5.75
C LEU A 78 -4.64 -5.67 4.36
N VAL A 79 -4.33 -4.38 4.29
CA VAL A 79 -4.11 -3.67 3.02
C VAL A 79 -2.61 -3.60 2.74
N LEU A 80 -2.24 -4.04 1.54
CA LEU A 80 -0.86 -4.00 1.03
C LEU A 80 -0.78 -2.95 -0.08
N ASP A 81 0.04 -1.92 0.12
CA ASP A 81 0.07 -0.77 -0.79
C ASP A 81 1.42 -0.06 -0.80
N GLY A 82 1.64 0.85 -1.73
CA GLY A 82 2.76 1.78 -1.68
C GLY A 82 2.54 2.88 -0.64
N THR A 83 3.59 3.61 -0.30
CA THR A 83 3.51 4.88 0.42
C THR A 83 4.65 5.79 0.02
N ASP A 84 4.34 7.08 -0.23
CA ASP A 84 5.40 8.04 -0.53
C ASP A 84 6.35 8.20 0.67
N ALA A 85 7.63 7.99 0.42
CA ALA A 85 8.64 8.13 1.47
C ALA A 85 8.81 9.58 1.92
N GLY A 86 8.78 10.51 0.97
CA GLY A 86 9.07 11.91 1.24
C GLY A 86 10.50 12.17 1.72
N ASP A 87 11.42 11.23 1.54
CA ASP A 87 12.78 11.28 2.07
C ASP A 87 13.79 11.97 1.13
N LEU A 88 13.29 12.81 0.23
CA LEU A 88 14.12 13.61 -0.67
C LEU A 88 14.74 14.81 0.08
N PRO A 89 15.95 15.28 -0.34
CA PRO A 89 16.67 16.33 0.36
C PRO A 89 15.89 17.64 0.55
N MET A 90 15.02 17.99 -0.40
CA MET A 90 14.20 19.20 -0.38
C MET A 90 12.90 19.09 0.43
N VAL A 91 12.58 17.89 0.93
CA VAL A 91 11.38 17.69 1.74
C VAL A 91 11.69 17.97 3.22
N GLU A 92 10.89 18.83 3.83
CA GLU A 92 11.02 19.19 5.24
C GLU A 92 10.86 17.94 6.13
N ALA A 93 11.67 17.85 7.19
CA ALA A 93 11.75 16.65 8.02
C ALA A 93 10.38 16.19 8.57
N HIS A 94 9.50 17.14 8.95
CA HIS A 94 8.18 16.82 9.50
C HIS A 94 7.16 16.34 8.45
N LYS A 95 7.49 16.42 7.16
CA LYS A 95 6.68 15.92 6.05
C LYS A 95 7.18 14.58 5.49
N ARG A 96 8.26 14.06 6.04
CA ARG A 96 8.81 12.77 5.65
C ARG A 96 7.99 11.66 6.29
N ALA A 97 7.37 10.83 5.47
CA ALA A 97 6.54 9.74 5.97
C ALA A 97 7.37 8.54 6.42
N CYS A 98 8.38 8.20 5.64
CA CYS A 98 9.27 7.06 5.89
C CYS A 98 10.58 7.24 5.09
N ALA A 99 11.41 6.22 5.04
CA ALA A 99 12.63 6.25 4.25
C ALA A 99 12.79 4.99 3.40
N LEU A 100 13.24 5.18 2.16
CA LEU A 100 13.54 4.09 1.25
C LEU A 100 14.65 3.19 1.83
N GLY A 101 14.49 1.87 1.72
CA GLY A 101 15.47 0.89 2.22
C GLY A 101 15.50 0.69 3.74
N LYS A 102 14.60 1.32 4.51
CA LYS A 102 14.52 1.17 5.97
C LYS A 102 13.50 0.12 6.43
N GLY A 103 13.07 -0.75 5.54
CA GLY A 103 12.14 -1.82 5.85
C GLY A 103 10.68 -1.47 5.56
N THR A 104 9.82 -2.41 5.94
CA THR A 104 8.38 -2.26 5.75
C THR A 104 7.81 -1.12 6.57
N VAL A 105 6.75 -0.49 6.08
CA VAL A 105 6.13 0.68 6.74
C VAL A 105 4.82 0.26 7.38
N LEU A 106 4.71 0.43 8.69
CA LEU A 106 3.50 0.24 9.46
C LEU A 106 2.85 1.60 9.77
N SER A 107 1.53 1.65 9.77
CA SER A 107 0.80 2.90 9.94
C SER A 107 -0.22 2.82 11.08
N TYR A 108 -0.25 3.81 11.97
CA TYR A 108 -1.34 3.99 12.93
C TYR A 108 -2.56 4.62 12.29
N MET A 109 -2.35 5.51 11.32
CA MET A 109 -3.42 6.17 10.60
C MET A 109 -2.93 6.72 9.26
N ASP A 110 -3.86 6.99 8.38
CA ASP A 110 -3.67 7.78 7.16
C ASP A 110 -4.80 8.82 7.02
N ALA A 111 -4.91 9.48 5.87
CA ALA A 111 -5.91 10.53 5.67
C ALA A 111 -7.37 10.02 5.64
N GLY A 112 -7.58 8.72 5.55
CA GLY A 112 -8.92 8.11 5.46
C GLY A 112 -9.22 7.03 6.49
N THR A 113 -8.22 6.58 7.26
CA THR A 113 -8.31 5.41 8.12
C THR A 113 -7.59 5.62 9.44
N ILE A 114 -8.21 5.21 10.54
CA ILE A 114 -7.52 4.92 11.80
C ILE A 114 -7.40 3.41 11.88
N TYR A 115 -6.17 2.92 11.81
CA TYR A 115 -5.90 1.48 11.81
C TYR A 115 -6.12 0.87 13.19
N ASP A 116 -6.48 -0.41 13.20
CA ASP A 116 -6.70 -1.15 14.42
C ASP A 116 -5.38 -1.30 15.19
N LYS A 117 -5.39 -0.90 16.46
CA LYS A 117 -4.20 -0.87 17.30
C LYS A 117 -3.64 -2.28 17.55
N GLU A 118 -4.49 -3.26 17.79
CA GLU A 118 -4.05 -4.64 18.05
C GLU A 118 -3.39 -5.26 16.81
N ILE A 119 -3.91 -4.93 15.61
CA ILE A 119 -3.29 -5.36 14.35
C ILE A 119 -1.92 -4.69 14.18
N PHE A 120 -1.81 -3.38 14.47
CA PHE A 120 -0.54 -2.69 14.39
C PHE A 120 0.49 -3.31 15.35
N GLU A 121 0.12 -3.52 16.61
CA GLU A 121 1.00 -4.12 17.62
C GLU A 121 1.41 -5.55 17.22
N LEU A 122 0.48 -6.37 16.72
CA LEU A 122 0.80 -7.70 16.20
C LEU A 122 1.82 -7.66 15.05
N LEU A 123 1.65 -6.74 14.09
CA LEU A 123 2.57 -6.59 12.96
C LEU A 123 3.96 -6.12 13.42
N GLN A 124 4.00 -5.23 14.41
CA GLN A 124 5.24 -4.78 15.02
C GLN A 124 5.96 -5.94 15.72
N ASP A 125 5.26 -6.66 16.60
CA ASP A 125 5.82 -7.78 17.35
C ASP A 125 6.37 -8.86 16.41
N LEU A 126 5.60 -9.21 15.36
CA LEU A 126 6.03 -10.16 14.34
C LEU A 126 7.29 -9.69 13.59
N ALA A 127 7.39 -8.40 13.29
CA ALA A 127 8.56 -7.85 12.64
C ALA A 127 9.79 -7.91 13.55
N GLU A 128 9.64 -7.61 14.84
CA GLU A 128 10.72 -7.66 15.83
C GLU A 128 11.18 -9.10 16.09
N GLU A 129 10.25 -10.03 16.33
CA GLU A 129 10.54 -11.44 16.57
C GLU A 129 11.27 -12.12 15.41
N ASN A 130 10.93 -11.74 14.18
CA ASN A 130 11.52 -12.30 12.96
C ASN A 130 12.66 -11.46 12.38
N HIS A 131 13.11 -10.43 13.09
CA HIS A 131 14.19 -9.54 12.67
C HIS A 131 13.94 -8.89 11.30
N ILE A 132 12.67 -8.59 10.99
CA ILE A 132 12.26 -7.91 9.75
C ILE A 132 12.42 -6.40 9.96
N PRO A 133 13.22 -5.71 9.15
CA PRO A 133 13.33 -4.25 9.25
C PRO A 133 11.96 -3.60 9.02
N TRP A 134 11.59 -2.70 9.91
CA TRP A 134 10.33 -1.96 9.84
C TRP A 134 10.48 -0.53 10.32
N GLN A 135 9.51 0.30 9.99
CA GLN A 135 9.43 1.70 10.40
C GLN A 135 7.97 2.15 10.51
N VAL A 136 7.73 3.18 11.32
CA VAL A 136 6.41 3.79 11.44
C VAL A 136 6.25 4.89 10.39
N LYS A 137 5.07 4.98 9.77
CA LYS A 137 4.70 6.12 8.93
C LYS A 137 4.59 7.39 9.77
N GLY A 138 5.50 8.34 9.56
CA GLY A 138 5.63 9.56 10.36
C GLY A 138 4.78 10.74 9.89
N TYR A 139 4.19 10.67 8.70
CA TYR A 139 3.38 11.76 8.13
C TYR A 139 2.10 11.23 7.49
N ILE A 140 0.99 11.92 7.76
CA ILE A 140 -0.33 11.55 7.25
C ILE A 140 -0.58 12.30 5.95
N SER A 141 -0.53 11.62 4.82
CA SER A 141 -0.67 12.25 3.50
C SER A 141 -1.71 11.60 2.61
N GLU A 142 -1.76 10.30 2.57
CA GLU A 142 -2.56 9.51 1.63
C GLU A 142 -3.70 8.79 2.33
N LYS A 143 -4.60 8.25 1.56
CA LYS A 143 -5.58 7.24 1.97
C LYS A 143 -5.45 6.04 1.04
N THR A 144 -5.90 4.87 1.50
CA THR A 144 -5.86 3.63 0.75
C THR A 144 -7.24 2.97 0.73
N ASP A 145 -7.32 1.83 0.11
CA ASP A 145 -8.49 0.95 0.12
C ASP A 145 -9.02 0.66 1.53
N ALA A 146 -8.15 0.71 2.56
CA ALA A 146 -8.56 0.58 3.95
C ALA A 146 -9.66 1.58 4.35
N SER A 147 -9.65 2.78 3.76
CA SER A 147 -10.64 3.83 4.04
C SER A 147 -12.07 3.43 3.60
N ALA A 148 -12.19 2.65 2.55
CA ALA A 148 -13.46 2.12 2.09
C ALA A 148 -13.84 0.85 2.86
N ILE A 149 -12.87 -0.03 3.09
CA ILE A 149 -13.05 -1.30 3.79
C ILE A 149 -13.53 -1.06 5.24
N GLN A 150 -12.83 -0.20 5.99
CA GLN A 150 -13.14 0.09 7.39
C GLN A 150 -14.58 0.55 7.59
N ARG A 151 -15.15 1.24 6.61
CA ARG A 151 -16.52 1.79 6.66
C ARG A 151 -17.58 0.89 6.02
N SER A 152 -17.21 -0.31 5.57
CA SER A 152 -18.15 -1.23 4.95
C SER A 152 -19.05 -1.87 6.00
N LYS A 153 -20.36 -1.93 5.71
CA LYS A 153 -21.41 -2.51 6.56
C LYS A 153 -21.34 -2.00 8.02
N THR A 154 -21.05 -2.90 8.96
CA THR A 154 -20.96 -2.59 10.40
C THR A 154 -19.57 -2.14 10.83
N GLY A 155 -18.64 -2.03 9.89
CA GLY A 155 -17.24 -1.74 10.12
C GLY A 155 -16.37 -2.99 10.03
N VAL A 156 -15.15 -2.82 9.52
CA VAL A 156 -14.14 -3.88 9.41
C VAL A 156 -12.86 -3.41 10.08
N ARG A 157 -12.28 -4.23 10.93
CA ARG A 157 -10.95 -3.98 11.50
C ARG A 157 -9.93 -3.99 10.37
N ALA A 158 -9.10 -2.97 10.28
CA ALA A 158 -8.14 -2.82 9.19
C ALA A 158 -6.73 -2.56 9.71
N GLY A 159 -5.77 -3.22 9.09
CA GLY A 159 -4.34 -2.98 9.21
C GLY A 159 -3.73 -2.61 7.86
N ARG A 160 -2.53 -2.04 7.87
CA ARG A 160 -1.80 -1.70 6.65
C ARG A 160 -0.32 -2.06 6.79
N ILE A 161 0.19 -2.66 5.74
CA ILE A 161 1.63 -2.83 5.50
C ILE A 161 1.96 -2.11 4.19
N SER A 162 2.96 -1.23 4.20
CA SER A 162 3.33 -0.49 3.01
C SER A 162 4.79 -0.68 2.63
N ILE A 163 5.04 -0.49 1.34
CA ILE A 163 6.37 -0.41 0.76
C ILE A 163 6.70 1.08 0.55
N ALA A 164 7.87 1.50 1.04
CA ALA A 164 8.34 2.86 0.82
C ALA A 164 8.68 3.07 -0.65
N VAL A 165 8.11 4.09 -1.27
CA VAL A 165 8.28 4.44 -2.69
C VAL A 165 8.66 5.91 -2.79
N ARG A 166 9.50 6.26 -3.77
CA ARG A 166 9.72 7.64 -4.19
C ARG A 166 9.00 7.88 -5.51
N TYR A 167 8.51 9.10 -5.72
CA TYR A 167 7.80 9.47 -6.94
C TYR A 167 6.59 8.56 -7.21
N LEU A 168 5.74 8.40 -6.20
CA LEU A 168 4.66 7.43 -6.14
C LEU A 168 3.80 7.37 -7.41
N HIS A 169 3.41 8.52 -7.95
CA HIS A 169 2.53 8.65 -9.13
C HIS A 169 3.30 9.08 -10.40
N SER A 170 4.57 8.71 -10.59
CA SER A 170 5.41 9.11 -11.74
C SER A 170 5.92 7.92 -12.53
#